data_f925d7a9c1db4473b8fb3bc038f8cd4e
#
_entry.id   f925d7a9c1db4473b8fb3bc038f8cd4e
#
_cell.length_a   1.000
_cell.length_b   1.000
_cell.length_c   1.000
_cell.angle_alpha   90.00
_cell.angle_beta   90.00
_cell.angle_gamma   90.00
#
_symmetry.space_group_name_H-M   'P 1'
#
loop_
_entity.id
_entity.type
_entity.pdbx_description
1 polymer ?
#
loop_
_entity_poly.entity_id
_entity_poly.type
_entity_poly.pdbx_seq_one_letter_code
_entity_poly.pdbx_strand_id
1 'polypeptide(L)'
;MTIQIKKCTLEDLRTLQDISIETFNDTFMHQNSPENMKAYLEKAFNLNQLEKELSNDSSQFFFVYVNHEVAGYLKVNTNDAQSEEMGEESLEIERIYIRSPFQKHGLGKHLFNQAMEVAVEQNKKKIWLGVWEKNENAIAFYQKMGFVQTGAHSFYMGDEEQIDFIMMKTF
;
A
#
# COMPACT_ATOMS: atom_id res chain seq x y z
N MET A 1 -10.15 21.84 -6.14
CA MET A 1 -9.90 20.40 -6.28
C MET A 1 -10.74 19.65 -5.25
N THR A 2 -11.58 18.74 -5.74
CA THR A 2 -12.46 17.95 -4.87
C THR A 2 -11.77 16.60 -4.58
N ILE A 3 -11.55 16.31 -3.31
CA ILE A 3 -10.89 15.08 -2.87
C ILE A 3 -11.90 14.25 -2.08
N GLN A 4 -12.05 12.97 -2.43
CA GLN A 4 -12.91 12.03 -1.75
C GLN A 4 -12.18 10.72 -1.54
N ILE A 5 -12.45 10.05 -0.42
CA ILE A 5 -11.95 8.69 -0.15
C ILE A 5 -13.17 7.77 -0.03
N LYS A 6 -13.12 6.64 -0.73
CA LYS A 6 -14.18 5.64 -0.69
C LYS A 6 -13.60 4.25 -0.51
N LYS A 7 -14.25 3.46 0.33
CA LYS A 7 -13.88 2.05 0.50
C LYS A 7 -14.23 1.27 -0.77
N CYS A 8 -13.29 0.45 -1.22
CA CYS A 8 -13.49 -0.40 -2.40
C CYS A 8 -14.39 -1.59 -2.08
N THR A 9 -15.12 -2.02 -3.09
CA THR A 9 -15.94 -3.24 -3.07
C THR A 9 -15.53 -4.14 -4.24
N LEU A 10 -16.14 -5.31 -4.35
CA LEU A 10 -15.89 -6.22 -5.48
C LEU A 10 -16.22 -5.58 -6.84
N GLU A 11 -17.09 -4.59 -6.86
CA GLU A 11 -17.40 -3.84 -8.09
C GLU A 11 -16.18 -3.05 -8.60
N ASP A 12 -15.24 -2.74 -7.72
CA ASP A 12 -14.04 -1.97 -8.03
C ASP A 12 -12.86 -2.84 -8.48
N LEU A 13 -13.07 -4.15 -8.63
CA LEU A 13 -11.99 -5.12 -8.86
C LEU A 13 -11.09 -4.77 -10.04
N ARG A 14 -11.68 -4.43 -11.19
CA ARG A 14 -10.90 -4.11 -12.40
C ARG A 14 -10.17 -2.79 -12.29
N THR A 15 -10.79 -1.80 -11.69
CA THR A 15 -10.15 -0.51 -11.42
C THR A 15 -8.98 -0.69 -10.45
N LEU A 16 -9.16 -1.53 -9.43
CA LEU A 16 -8.08 -1.85 -8.49
C LEU A 16 -6.92 -2.56 -9.19
N GLN A 17 -7.21 -3.50 -10.08
CA GLN A 17 -6.15 -4.15 -10.87
C GLN A 17 -5.37 -3.14 -11.69
N ASP A 18 -6.07 -2.27 -12.41
CA ASP A 18 -5.43 -1.27 -13.29
C ASP A 18 -4.51 -0.34 -12.50
N ILE A 19 -4.99 0.21 -11.39
CA ILE A 19 -4.19 1.14 -10.59
C ILE A 19 -3.05 0.42 -9.86
N SER A 20 -3.26 -0.81 -9.42
CA SER A 20 -2.21 -1.60 -8.76
C SER A 20 -1.04 -1.87 -9.70
N ILE A 21 -1.34 -2.27 -10.93
CA ILE A 21 -0.32 -2.53 -11.95
C ILE A 21 0.39 -1.24 -12.33
N GLU A 22 -0.35 -0.18 -12.61
CA GLU A 22 0.22 1.11 -13.01
C GLU A 22 1.19 1.64 -11.96
N THR A 23 0.76 1.72 -10.70
CA THR A 23 1.56 2.33 -9.63
C THR A 23 2.75 1.46 -9.24
N PHE A 24 2.59 0.16 -9.22
CA PHE A 24 3.72 -0.74 -8.93
C PHE A 24 4.77 -0.67 -10.03
N ASN A 25 4.34 -0.70 -11.27
CA ASN A 25 5.24 -0.60 -12.42
C ASN A 25 6.02 0.71 -12.40
N ASP A 26 5.35 1.84 -12.15
CA ASP A 26 6.00 3.15 -12.07
C ASP A 26 7.06 3.20 -10.96
N THR A 27 6.83 2.50 -9.86
CA THR A 27 7.75 2.50 -8.72
C THR A 27 8.99 1.64 -8.97
N PHE A 28 8.83 0.47 -9.60
CA PHE A 28 9.87 -0.55 -9.64
C PHE A 28 10.48 -0.81 -11.01
N MET A 29 9.88 -0.34 -12.11
CA MET A 29 10.30 -0.71 -13.46
C MET A 29 11.75 -0.38 -13.79
N HIS A 30 12.28 0.69 -13.25
CA HIS A 30 13.64 1.14 -13.56
C HIS A 30 14.74 0.34 -12.85
N GLN A 31 14.35 -0.49 -11.88
CA GLN A 31 15.26 -1.24 -11.03
C GLN A 31 15.19 -2.74 -11.25
N ASN A 32 14.32 -3.20 -12.15
CA ASN A 32 14.07 -4.63 -12.37
C ASN A 32 13.97 -4.95 -13.86
N SER A 33 14.23 -6.22 -14.20
CA SER A 33 14.10 -6.66 -15.59
C SER A 33 12.63 -6.67 -16.02
N PRO A 34 12.33 -6.45 -17.31
CA PRO A 34 10.95 -6.53 -17.81
C PRO A 34 10.29 -7.89 -17.54
N GLU A 35 11.05 -9.00 -17.63
CA GLU A 35 10.54 -10.34 -17.37
C GLU A 35 10.14 -10.51 -15.90
N ASN A 36 10.99 -10.06 -14.99
CA ASN A 36 10.71 -10.13 -13.56
C ASN A 36 9.52 -9.25 -13.18
N MET A 37 9.41 -8.07 -13.77
CA MET A 37 8.25 -7.19 -13.56
C MET A 37 6.96 -7.85 -14.02
N LYS A 38 6.95 -8.39 -15.23
CA LYS A 38 5.77 -9.05 -15.79
C LYS A 38 5.32 -10.23 -14.93
N ALA A 39 6.26 -11.08 -14.53
CA ALA A 39 5.96 -12.25 -13.69
C ALA A 39 5.38 -11.83 -12.34
N TYR A 40 5.97 -10.81 -11.72
CA TYR A 40 5.49 -10.30 -10.44
C TYR A 40 4.07 -9.72 -10.54
N LEU A 41 3.83 -8.88 -11.56
CA LEU A 41 2.53 -8.25 -11.74
C LEU A 41 1.41 -9.26 -11.98
N GLU A 42 1.69 -10.30 -12.77
CA GLU A 42 0.73 -11.37 -13.02
C GLU A 42 0.41 -12.18 -11.76
N LYS A 43 1.39 -12.39 -10.90
CA LYS A 43 1.21 -13.14 -9.66
C LYS A 43 0.49 -12.31 -8.60
N ALA A 44 0.90 -11.05 -8.42
CA ALA A 44 0.42 -10.23 -7.33
C ALA A 44 -0.93 -9.59 -7.62
N PHE A 45 -1.22 -9.26 -8.88
CA PHE A 45 -2.37 -8.42 -9.24
C PHE A 45 -3.31 -9.07 -10.26
N ASN A 46 -3.31 -10.40 -10.39
CA ASN A 46 -4.34 -11.04 -11.20
C ASN A 46 -5.71 -10.91 -10.51
N LEU A 47 -6.77 -11.01 -11.29
CA LEU A 47 -8.13 -10.78 -10.79
C LEU A 47 -8.51 -11.73 -9.66
N ASN A 48 -8.13 -13.01 -9.75
CA ASN A 48 -8.43 -13.98 -8.71
C ASN A 48 -7.76 -13.63 -7.38
N GLN A 49 -6.50 -13.19 -7.43
CA GLN A 49 -5.76 -12.80 -6.25
C GLN A 49 -6.36 -11.55 -5.60
N LEU A 50 -6.68 -10.53 -6.39
CA LEU A 50 -7.27 -9.30 -5.88
C LEU A 50 -8.70 -9.54 -5.35
N GLU A 51 -9.46 -10.43 -5.97
CA GLU A 51 -10.78 -10.80 -5.47
C GLU A 51 -10.69 -11.43 -4.09
N LYS A 52 -9.73 -12.32 -3.87
CA LYS A 52 -9.47 -12.91 -2.54
C LYS A 52 -9.14 -11.85 -1.52
N GLU A 53 -8.27 -10.90 -1.89
CA GLU A 53 -7.85 -9.84 -0.98
C GLU A 53 -9.01 -8.91 -0.64
N LEU A 54 -9.81 -8.52 -1.63
CA LEU A 54 -11.00 -7.68 -1.42
C LEU A 54 -12.06 -8.38 -0.55
N SER A 55 -12.14 -9.69 -0.65
CA SER A 55 -13.13 -10.49 0.10
C SER A 55 -12.67 -10.83 1.52
N ASN A 56 -11.43 -10.53 1.87
CA ASN A 56 -10.89 -10.81 3.21
C ASN A 56 -11.33 -9.73 4.18
N ASP A 57 -12.09 -10.10 5.21
CA ASP A 57 -12.61 -9.16 6.21
C ASP A 57 -11.52 -8.44 6.99
N SER A 58 -10.31 -8.99 7.05
CA SER A 58 -9.18 -8.38 7.74
C SER A 58 -8.33 -7.48 6.83
N SER A 59 -8.74 -7.29 5.59
CA SER A 59 -8.12 -6.35 4.65
C SER A 59 -9.15 -5.33 4.18
N GLN A 60 -8.72 -4.09 4.03
CA GLN A 60 -9.57 -3.02 3.50
C GLN A 60 -8.81 -2.25 2.45
N PHE A 61 -9.49 -1.94 1.36
CA PHE A 61 -8.94 -1.12 0.28
C PHE A 61 -9.75 0.17 0.17
N PHE A 62 -9.05 1.26 -0.12
CA PHE A 62 -9.66 2.58 -0.29
C PHE A 62 -9.10 3.24 -1.54
N PHE A 63 -9.96 3.90 -2.30
CA PHE A 63 -9.52 4.80 -3.37
C PHE A 63 -9.59 6.24 -2.90
N VAL A 64 -8.60 7.05 -3.30
CA VAL A 64 -8.71 8.50 -3.23
C VAL A 64 -9.03 9.02 -4.62
N TYR A 65 -10.06 9.85 -4.70
CA TYR A 65 -10.53 10.48 -5.95
C TYR A 65 -10.18 11.95 -5.95
N VAL A 66 -9.75 12.45 -7.10
CA VAL A 66 -9.57 13.86 -7.34
C VAL A 66 -10.47 14.23 -8.51
N ASN A 67 -11.43 15.12 -8.28
CA ASN A 67 -12.40 15.54 -9.29
C ASN A 67 -13.07 14.33 -9.98
N HIS A 68 -13.46 13.33 -9.18
CA HIS A 68 -14.14 12.10 -9.62
C HIS A 68 -13.25 11.10 -10.38
N GLU A 69 -11.93 11.33 -10.42
CA GLU A 69 -10.99 10.40 -11.04
C GLU A 69 -10.17 9.69 -9.95
N VAL A 70 -9.96 8.38 -10.09
CA VAL A 70 -9.14 7.62 -9.14
C VAL A 70 -7.69 8.08 -9.24
N ALA A 71 -7.18 8.63 -8.14
CA ALA A 71 -5.84 9.20 -8.09
C ALA A 71 -4.84 8.35 -7.33
N GLY A 72 -5.31 7.46 -6.46
CA GLY A 72 -4.44 6.61 -5.67
C GLY A 72 -5.25 5.59 -4.87
N TYR A 73 -4.54 4.71 -4.16
CA TYR A 73 -5.21 3.73 -3.33
C TYR A 73 -4.40 3.34 -2.10
N LEU A 74 -5.12 2.76 -1.14
CA LEU A 74 -4.58 2.30 0.13
C LEU A 74 -5.08 0.87 0.37
N LYS A 75 -4.19 -0.01 0.83
CA LYS A 75 -4.57 -1.30 1.39
C LYS A 75 -4.06 -1.39 2.81
N VAL A 76 -4.96 -1.66 3.76
CA VAL A 76 -4.60 -1.91 5.16
C VAL A 76 -5.02 -3.31 5.56
N ASN A 77 -4.24 -3.91 6.44
CA ASN A 77 -4.46 -5.28 6.93
C ASN A 77 -4.43 -5.29 8.45
N THR A 78 -5.26 -6.16 9.02
CA THR A 78 -5.26 -6.44 10.46
C THR A 78 -5.18 -7.93 10.67
N ASN A 79 -4.87 -8.35 11.89
CA ASN A 79 -4.87 -9.76 12.30
C ASN A 79 -4.08 -10.66 11.32
N ASP A 80 -4.68 -11.73 10.84
CA ASP A 80 -4.02 -12.72 9.97
C ASP A 80 -3.78 -12.24 8.55
N ALA A 81 -4.39 -11.12 8.13
CA ALA A 81 -4.16 -10.56 6.80
C ALA A 81 -2.83 -9.82 6.71
N GLN A 82 -2.21 -9.48 7.83
CA GLN A 82 -0.91 -8.81 7.82
C GLN A 82 0.14 -9.70 7.15
N SER A 83 1.03 -9.10 6.38
CA SER A 83 2.07 -9.82 5.63
C SER A 83 3.14 -10.43 6.54
N GLU A 84 3.25 -9.94 7.79
CA GLU A 84 4.09 -10.49 8.83
C GLU A 84 3.32 -10.50 10.14
N GLU A 85 3.70 -11.40 11.05
CA GLU A 85 3.05 -11.48 12.36
C GLU A 85 3.49 -10.33 13.26
N MET A 86 2.63 -9.32 13.41
CA MET A 86 2.89 -8.13 14.22
C MET A 86 1.92 -7.97 15.39
N GLY A 87 1.03 -8.96 15.60
CA GLY A 87 0.11 -8.98 16.73
C GLY A 87 -1.22 -8.28 16.46
N GLU A 88 -2.13 -8.47 17.40
CA GLU A 88 -3.50 -7.96 17.29
C GLU A 88 -3.61 -6.45 17.45
N GLU A 89 -2.60 -5.81 18.07
CA GLU A 89 -2.60 -4.36 18.28
C GLU A 89 -2.10 -3.57 17.10
N SER A 90 -1.66 -4.26 16.04
CA SER A 90 -1.03 -3.63 14.89
C SER A 90 -1.96 -3.59 13.68
N LEU A 91 -1.81 -2.54 12.88
CA LEU A 91 -2.40 -2.42 11.56
C LEU A 91 -1.26 -2.23 10.56
N GLU A 92 -1.30 -2.98 9.47
CA GLU A 92 -0.32 -2.83 8.39
C GLU A 92 -0.87 -1.93 7.30
N ILE A 93 -0.05 -0.99 6.84
CA ILE A 93 -0.27 -0.35 5.53
C ILE A 93 0.54 -1.17 4.53
N GLU A 94 -0.12 -2.06 3.80
CA GLU A 94 0.58 -2.90 2.83
C GLU A 94 0.88 -2.15 1.55
N ARG A 95 -0.06 -1.31 1.10
CA ARG A 95 0.09 -0.53 -0.14
C ARG A 95 -0.49 0.86 0.06
N ILE A 96 0.26 1.85 -0.36
CA ILE A 96 -0.18 3.25 -0.40
C ILE A 96 0.51 3.88 -1.61
N TYR A 97 -0.25 4.17 -2.65
CA TYR A 97 0.29 4.64 -3.92
C TYR A 97 -0.58 5.74 -4.50
N ILE A 98 0.09 6.73 -5.08
CA ILE A 98 -0.54 7.82 -5.82
C ILE A 98 -0.06 7.74 -7.27
N ARG A 99 -0.99 7.80 -8.21
CA ARG A 99 -0.68 7.81 -9.63
C ARG A 99 0.16 9.04 -9.99
N SER A 100 1.13 8.88 -10.88
CA SER A 100 2.08 9.94 -11.24
C SER A 100 1.45 11.30 -11.53
N PRO A 101 0.34 11.39 -12.30
CA PRO A 101 -0.28 12.70 -12.59
C PRO A 101 -0.81 13.43 -11.36
N PHE A 102 -1.02 12.71 -10.26
CA PHE A 102 -1.62 13.26 -9.04
C PHE A 102 -0.64 13.42 -7.89
N GLN A 103 0.64 13.11 -8.10
CA GLN A 103 1.64 13.23 -7.05
C GLN A 103 1.92 14.71 -6.70
N LYS A 104 2.48 14.94 -5.51
CA LYS A 104 2.86 16.26 -5.00
C LYS A 104 1.68 17.20 -4.69
N HIS A 105 0.49 16.62 -4.42
CA HIS A 105 -0.70 17.36 -4.03
C HIS A 105 -1.20 16.98 -2.64
N GLY A 106 -0.38 16.29 -1.84
CA GLY A 106 -0.73 15.92 -0.47
C GLY A 106 -1.69 14.74 -0.34
N LEU A 107 -1.92 13.97 -1.41
CA LEU A 107 -2.89 12.86 -1.39
C LEU A 107 -2.42 11.69 -0.53
N GLY A 108 -1.11 11.44 -0.45
CA GLY A 108 -0.57 10.41 0.43
C GLY A 108 -0.96 10.63 1.88
N LYS A 109 -0.98 11.90 2.32
CA LYS A 109 -1.42 12.25 3.67
C LYS A 109 -2.90 11.95 3.88
N HIS A 110 -3.75 12.19 2.89
CA HIS A 110 -5.18 11.83 2.97
C HIS A 110 -5.36 10.33 3.16
N LEU A 111 -4.64 9.52 2.39
CA LEU A 111 -4.69 8.06 2.54
C LEU A 111 -4.12 7.61 3.88
N PHE A 112 -3.03 8.21 4.33
CA PHE A 112 -2.47 7.91 5.64
C PHE A 112 -3.47 8.21 6.75
N ASN A 113 -4.15 9.34 6.69
CA ASN A 113 -5.18 9.70 7.68
C ASN A 113 -6.32 8.68 7.67
N GLN A 114 -6.68 8.13 6.50
CA GLN A 114 -7.67 7.06 6.42
C GLN A 114 -7.18 5.79 7.15
N ALA A 115 -5.90 5.43 7.00
CA ALA A 115 -5.32 4.30 7.72
C ALA A 115 -5.36 4.52 9.23
N MET A 116 -5.03 5.74 9.68
CA MET A 116 -5.13 6.11 11.10
C MET A 116 -6.55 5.98 11.62
N GLU A 117 -7.53 6.41 10.84
CA GLU A 117 -8.93 6.33 11.21
C GLU A 117 -9.37 4.87 11.39
N VAL A 118 -8.97 3.98 10.48
CA VAL A 118 -9.24 2.54 10.62
C VAL A 118 -8.58 1.98 11.88
N ALA A 119 -7.34 2.36 12.15
CA ALA A 119 -6.61 1.90 13.33
C ALA A 119 -7.32 2.31 14.62
N VAL A 120 -7.77 3.56 14.70
CA VAL A 120 -8.51 4.05 15.87
C VAL A 120 -9.84 3.32 16.03
N GLU A 121 -10.60 3.15 14.96
CA GLU A 121 -11.89 2.44 15.00
C GLU A 121 -11.74 1.00 15.47
N GLN A 122 -10.63 0.36 15.13
CA GLN A 122 -10.39 -1.04 15.50
C GLN A 122 -9.52 -1.19 16.76
N ASN A 123 -9.29 -0.11 17.50
CA ASN A 123 -8.51 -0.11 18.76
C ASN A 123 -7.07 -0.60 18.57
N LYS A 124 -6.46 -0.32 17.44
CA LYS A 124 -5.06 -0.64 17.21
C LYS A 124 -4.16 0.40 17.89
N LYS A 125 -2.98 -0.03 18.30
CA LYS A 125 -1.99 0.81 19.01
C LYS A 125 -0.79 1.17 18.14
N LYS A 126 -0.60 0.45 17.04
CA LYS A 126 0.55 0.58 16.17
C LYS A 126 0.13 0.52 14.72
N ILE A 127 0.82 1.29 13.87
CA ILE A 127 0.75 1.14 12.42
C ILE A 127 2.16 0.82 11.94
N TRP A 128 2.29 -0.16 11.06
CA TRP A 128 3.57 -0.51 10.47
C TRP A 128 3.45 -0.68 8.96
N LEU A 129 4.58 -0.60 8.28
CA LEU A 129 4.65 -0.79 6.84
C LEU A 129 6.03 -1.27 6.45
N GLY A 130 6.12 -1.88 5.25
CA GLY A 130 7.37 -2.13 4.58
C GLY A 130 7.55 -1.09 3.49
N VAL A 131 8.73 -0.51 3.38
CA VAL A 131 9.05 0.45 2.34
C VAL A 131 10.37 0.05 1.68
N TRP A 132 10.38 0.04 0.34
CA TRP A 132 11.58 -0.31 -0.42
C TRP A 132 12.72 0.64 -0.04
N GLU A 133 13.90 0.05 0.27
CA GLU A 133 15.04 0.84 0.77
C GLU A 133 15.49 1.94 -0.21
N LYS A 134 15.23 1.77 -1.50
CA LYS A 134 15.60 2.74 -2.54
C LYS A 134 14.56 3.82 -2.77
N ASN A 135 13.41 3.72 -2.12
CA ASN A 135 12.34 4.71 -2.22
C ASN A 135 12.53 5.82 -1.17
N GLU A 136 13.53 6.66 -1.40
CA GLU A 136 13.93 7.70 -0.45
C GLU A 136 12.83 8.71 -0.16
N ASN A 137 12.03 9.04 -1.17
CA ASN A 137 10.92 9.98 -1.00
C ASN A 137 9.86 9.44 -0.06
N ALA A 138 9.51 8.16 -0.19
CA ALA A 138 8.53 7.51 0.68
C ALA A 138 9.07 7.39 2.11
N ILE A 139 10.34 7.00 2.26
CA ILE A 139 10.97 6.89 3.57
C ILE A 139 10.93 8.25 4.29
N ALA A 140 11.31 9.33 3.60
CA ALA A 140 11.28 10.67 4.18
C ALA A 140 9.85 11.08 4.57
N PHE A 141 8.86 10.75 3.75
CA PHE A 141 7.45 11.01 4.06
C PHE A 141 7.04 10.31 5.35
N TYR A 142 7.34 9.02 5.49
CA TYR A 142 6.97 8.27 6.69
C TYR A 142 7.70 8.76 7.93
N GLN A 143 8.97 9.15 7.80
CA GLN A 143 9.71 9.72 8.92
C GLN A 143 9.05 11.02 9.41
N LYS A 144 8.59 11.86 8.49
CA LYS A 144 7.85 13.09 8.85
C LYS A 144 6.53 12.77 9.56
N MET A 145 5.92 11.65 9.21
CA MET A 145 4.67 11.22 9.84
C MET A 145 4.89 10.55 11.19
N GLY A 146 6.13 10.43 11.64
CA GLY A 146 6.46 9.88 12.95
C GLY A 146 6.83 8.41 12.97
N PHE A 147 7.05 7.79 11.82
CA PHE A 147 7.51 6.40 11.74
C PHE A 147 9.00 6.30 12.00
N VAL A 148 9.41 5.22 12.65
CA VAL A 148 10.82 4.89 12.86
C VAL A 148 11.09 3.50 12.29
N GLN A 149 12.29 3.30 11.78
CA GLN A 149 12.69 1.98 11.28
C GLN A 149 12.92 1.02 12.44
N THR A 150 12.28 -0.13 12.40
CA THR A 150 12.40 -1.17 13.42
C THR A 150 13.04 -2.45 12.89
N GLY A 151 13.17 -2.60 11.59
CA GLY A 151 13.75 -3.80 11.00
C GLY A 151 13.80 -3.71 9.49
N ALA A 152 14.03 -4.85 8.87
CA ALA A 152 14.05 -4.98 7.42
C ALA A 152 13.71 -6.43 7.05
N HIS A 153 13.20 -6.63 5.84
CA HIS A 153 13.01 -7.96 5.30
C HIS A 153 13.29 -7.97 3.79
N SER A 154 13.58 -9.16 3.25
CA SER A 154 13.80 -9.35 1.82
C SER A 154 12.51 -9.74 1.13
N PHE A 155 12.33 -9.27 -0.11
CA PHE A 155 11.37 -9.85 -1.02
C PHE A 155 12.03 -10.04 -2.39
N TYR A 156 11.46 -10.92 -3.20
CA TYR A 156 12.08 -11.30 -4.47
C TYR A 156 11.16 -10.96 -5.64
N MET A 157 11.78 -10.39 -6.70
CA MET A 157 11.12 -10.21 -8.00
C MET A 157 11.88 -11.11 -8.97
N GLY A 158 11.35 -12.34 -9.17
CA GLY A 158 12.08 -13.40 -9.85
C GLY A 158 13.28 -13.82 -9.02
N ASP A 159 14.48 -13.70 -9.55
CA ASP A 159 15.75 -13.99 -8.87
C ASP A 159 16.41 -12.74 -8.27
N GLU A 160 15.79 -11.58 -8.40
CA GLU A 160 16.33 -10.32 -7.88
C GLU A 160 15.85 -10.09 -6.44
N GLU A 161 16.78 -10.01 -5.48
CA GLU A 161 16.47 -9.69 -4.10
C GLU A 161 16.28 -8.19 -3.95
N GLN A 162 15.18 -7.81 -3.28
CA GLN A 162 14.90 -6.44 -2.87
C GLN A 162 14.79 -6.39 -1.35
N ILE A 163 15.14 -5.25 -0.77
CA ILE A 163 15.08 -5.05 0.68
C ILE A 163 14.02 -3.98 0.99
N ASP A 164 13.10 -4.32 1.89
CA ASP A 164 12.17 -3.37 2.48
C ASP A 164 12.59 -3.06 3.91
N PHE A 165 12.55 -1.78 4.26
CA PHE A 165 12.64 -1.38 5.66
C PHE A 165 11.28 -1.52 6.31
N ILE A 166 11.26 -2.09 7.51
CA ILE A 166 10.04 -2.12 8.32
C ILE A 166 10.02 -0.86 9.16
N MET A 167 8.98 -0.06 9.02
CA MET A 167 8.79 1.18 9.77
C MET A 167 7.51 1.10 10.59
N MET A 168 7.54 1.70 11.77
CA MET A 168 6.44 1.59 12.72
C MET A 168 6.18 2.93 13.42
N LYS A 169 4.91 3.21 13.65
CA LYS A 169 4.45 4.32 14.46
C LYS A 169 3.56 3.78 15.58
N THR A 170 3.87 4.13 16.81
CA THR A 170 3.07 3.77 17.99
C THR A 170 2.30 5.01 18.45
N PHE A 171 1.04 4.83 18.86
CA PHE A 171 0.19 5.94 19.32
C PHE A 171 -0.75 5.55 20.44
#